data_1b97ed23b934f2a4dc950e6d08345da8
#
_entry.id   1b97ed23b934f2a4dc950e6d08345da8
#
_cell.length_a   1.000
_cell.length_b   1.000
_cell.length_c   1.000
_cell.angle_alpha   90.00
_cell.angle_beta   90.00
_cell.angle_gamma   90.00
#
_symmetry.space_group_name_H-M   'P 1'
#
loop_
_entity.id
_entity.type
_entity.pdbx_description
1 polymer ?
#
loop_
_entity_poly.entity_id
_entity_poly.type
_entity_poly.pdbx_seq_one_letter_code
_entity_poly.pdbx_strand_id
1 'polypeptide(L)'
;QRPDVADTLNPYFHNKRSVLLSVGLYRERFRTSNLIYGYGVNEDIAYGFRFTLTGGHTWGEFGNRWYVGGDFSAGYFTSFGYMRWSIELGSYINTRDGKFYRTALVSNINYFSNLLGTGRYKVRQFLNFNYTRGWNRLDGFRESIGFVDEARLRGLREDVYGCHRLVGTSETVVFTPWKIHEFRFAMYGFADLGLIGNDMNLFGNRFFSTIGVGVRIKNENLVFGTINIRLGIALSGDGFRKADYFHISSEQRKDPLRYIPEQAAPVDYR
;
A
#
# COMPACT_ATOMS: atom_id res chain seq x y z
N GLN A 1 1.05 23.04 -22.34
CA GLN A 1 2.45 23.43 -22.64
C GLN A 1 3.38 22.66 -21.74
N ARG A 2 4.46 22.13 -22.29
CA ARG A 2 5.52 21.47 -21.50
C ARG A 2 6.29 22.58 -20.72
N PRO A 3 6.52 22.41 -19.40
CA PRO A 3 7.34 23.37 -18.64
C PRO A 3 8.81 23.29 -19.09
N ASP A 4 9.58 24.32 -18.75
CA ASP A 4 11.03 24.27 -18.94
C ASP A 4 11.62 23.12 -18.17
N VAL A 5 12.51 22.39 -18.82
CA VAL A 5 13.15 21.19 -18.29
C VAL A 5 14.67 21.29 -18.45
N ALA A 6 15.37 20.87 -17.42
CA ALA A 6 16.82 20.66 -17.41
C ALA A 6 17.10 19.30 -16.76
N ASP A 7 18.33 18.85 -16.74
CA ASP A 7 18.66 17.52 -16.18
C ASP A 7 18.16 17.31 -14.74
N THR A 8 18.20 18.35 -13.92
CA THR A 8 17.72 18.32 -12.53
C THR A 8 16.34 18.95 -12.33
N LEU A 9 15.78 19.58 -13.35
CA LEU A 9 14.53 20.34 -13.28
C LEU A 9 13.40 19.55 -13.94
N ASN A 10 12.28 19.42 -13.25
CA ASN A 10 11.07 18.79 -13.76
C ASN A 10 11.27 17.40 -14.39
N PRO A 11 11.93 16.43 -13.72
CA PRO A 11 12.32 15.13 -14.29
C PRO A 11 11.13 14.29 -14.75
N TYR A 12 9.94 14.59 -14.26
CA TYR A 12 8.71 13.93 -14.70
C TYR A 12 8.34 14.24 -16.16
N PHE A 13 8.68 15.44 -16.63
CA PHE A 13 8.37 15.90 -17.97
C PHE A 13 9.49 15.63 -18.99
N HIS A 14 10.59 14.96 -18.57
CA HIS A 14 11.64 14.55 -19.48
C HIS A 14 11.10 13.55 -20.51
N ASN A 15 11.45 13.78 -21.78
CA ASN A 15 11.18 12.82 -22.84
C ASN A 15 12.07 11.59 -22.62
N LYS A 16 11.44 10.41 -22.55
CA LYS A 16 12.15 9.14 -22.39
C LYS A 16 11.43 8.03 -23.14
N ARG A 17 12.21 7.08 -23.64
CA ARG A 17 11.76 5.81 -24.18
C ARG A 17 12.42 4.70 -23.40
N SER A 18 11.66 3.71 -22.97
CA SER A 18 12.19 2.59 -22.19
C SER A 18 11.79 1.28 -22.83
N VAL A 19 12.72 0.34 -22.85
CA VAL A 19 12.46 -1.06 -23.14
C VAL A 19 12.85 -1.86 -21.92
N LEU A 20 11.89 -2.53 -21.32
CA LEU A 20 12.07 -3.35 -20.13
C LEU A 20 11.66 -4.79 -20.45
N LEU A 21 12.42 -5.73 -19.90
CA LEU A 21 12.16 -7.16 -19.95
C LEU A 21 12.10 -7.68 -18.53
N SER A 22 11.11 -8.50 -18.23
CA SER A 22 10.99 -9.20 -16.96
C SER A 22 11.00 -10.70 -17.16
N VAL A 23 11.66 -11.40 -16.24
CA VAL A 23 11.61 -12.86 -16.13
C VAL A 23 11.18 -13.19 -14.71
N GLY A 24 10.17 -14.03 -14.58
CA GLY A 24 9.60 -14.35 -13.27
C GLY A 24 9.29 -15.81 -13.09
N LEU A 25 9.39 -16.26 -11.85
CA LEU A 25 8.92 -17.55 -11.36
C LEU A 25 7.79 -17.31 -10.37
N TYR A 26 6.70 -18.04 -10.51
CA TYR A 26 5.60 -17.91 -9.59
C TYR A 26 4.89 -19.24 -9.35
N ARG A 27 4.23 -19.30 -8.21
CA ARG A 27 3.29 -20.37 -7.87
C ARG A 27 2.09 -19.74 -7.20
N GLU A 28 0.92 -19.94 -7.77
CA GLU A 28 -0.33 -19.43 -7.23
C GLU A 28 -1.28 -20.59 -6.94
N ARG A 29 -1.88 -20.56 -5.76
CA ARG A 29 -2.95 -21.43 -5.32
C ARG A 29 -4.01 -20.62 -4.63
N PHE A 30 -5.19 -21.13 -4.49
CA PHE A 30 -6.32 -20.47 -3.84
C PHE A 30 -6.84 -21.27 -2.67
N ARG A 31 -7.26 -20.56 -1.63
CA ARG A 31 -8.01 -21.12 -0.53
C ARG A 31 -9.23 -20.23 -0.30
N THR A 32 -10.40 -20.83 -0.31
CA THR A 32 -11.66 -20.15 -0.03
C THR A 32 -11.73 -19.76 1.43
N SER A 33 -12.07 -18.51 1.68
CA SER A 33 -12.30 -17.94 3.01
C SER A 33 -13.53 -17.05 2.95
N ASN A 34 -13.96 -16.50 4.08
CA ASN A 34 -15.10 -15.58 4.14
C ASN A 34 -14.80 -14.42 5.09
N LEU A 35 -15.60 -13.36 5.01
CA LEU A 35 -15.50 -12.20 5.90
C LEU A 35 -14.08 -11.58 5.92
N ILE A 36 -13.48 -11.39 4.75
CA ILE A 36 -12.20 -10.69 4.59
C ILE A 36 -12.46 -9.34 3.98
N TYR A 37 -12.90 -9.28 2.72
CA TYR A 37 -13.21 -8.05 2.00
C TYR A 37 -14.71 -7.79 1.88
N GLY A 38 -15.55 -8.81 2.06
CA GLY A 38 -16.99 -8.72 1.88
C GLY A 38 -17.79 -9.48 2.92
N TYR A 39 -19.06 -9.12 3.02
CA TYR A 39 -20.04 -9.79 3.84
C TYR A 39 -20.73 -10.90 3.05
N GLY A 40 -20.83 -12.10 3.65
CA GLY A 40 -21.68 -13.17 3.14
C GLY A 40 -21.20 -13.85 1.85
N VAL A 41 -20.02 -13.48 1.34
CA VAL A 41 -19.44 -14.02 0.11
C VAL A 41 -18.22 -14.86 0.45
N ASN A 42 -18.11 -16.02 -0.19
CA ASN A 42 -16.86 -16.76 -0.18
C ASN A 42 -15.84 -16.04 -1.08
N GLU A 43 -14.64 -15.93 -0.58
CA GLU A 43 -13.54 -15.20 -1.21
C GLU A 43 -12.37 -16.14 -1.42
N ASP A 44 -11.88 -16.22 -2.65
CA ASP A 44 -10.70 -17.03 -2.95
C ASP A 44 -9.44 -16.19 -2.72
N ILE A 45 -8.69 -16.57 -1.71
CA ILE A 45 -7.47 -15.90 -1.31
C ILE A 45 -6.29 -16.62 -1.93
N ALA A 46 -5.56 -15.88 -2.76
CA ALA A 46 -4.34 -16.38 -3.40
C ALA A 46 -3.23 -16.57 -2.37
N TYR A 47 -2.53 -17.68 -2.44
CA TYR A 47 -1.32 -17.96 -1.67
C TYR A 47 -0.27 -18.63 -2.53
N GLY A 48 0.99 -18.47 -2.17
CA GLY A 48 2.13 -18.96 -2.93
C GLY A 48 3.27 -17.97 -2.93
N PHE A 49 3.97 -17.86 -4.03
CA PHE A 49 5.07 -16.91 -4.18
C PHE A 49 5.22 -16.42 -5.62
N ARG A 50 5.84 -15.25 -5.76
CA ARG A 50 6.33 -14.67 -7.01
C ARG A 50 7.74 -14.12 -6.78
N PHE A 51 8.61 -14.40 -7.72
CA PHE A 51 9.92 -13.76 -7.82
C PHE A 51 10.11 -13.28 -9.25
N THR A 52 10.42 -12.00 -9.43
CA THR A 52 10.60 -11.40 -10.76
C THR A 52 11.89 -10.58 -10.78
N LEU A 53 12.64 -10.71 -11.85
CA LEU A 53 13.75 -9.84 -12.19
C LEU A 53 13.39 -9.02 -13.42
N THR A 54 13.62 -7.73 -13.35
CA THR A 54 13.34 -6.77 -14.43
C THR A 54 14.63 -6.03 -14.79
N GLY A 55 14.94 -6.00 -16.06
CA GLY A 55 16.08 -5.25 -16.59
C GLY A 55 15.72 -4.55 -17.88
N GLY A 56 16.48 -3.53 -18.25
CA GLY A 56 16.25 -2.85 -19.51
C GLY A 56 17.01 -1.56 -19.66
N HIS A 57 16.71 -0.84 -20.72
CA HIS A 57 17.38 0.40 -21.08
C HIS A 57 16.39 1.53 -21.32
N THR A 58 16.74 2.69 -20.82
CA THR A 58 15.99 3.93 -21.01
C THR A 58 16.86 4.95 -21.74
N TRP A 59 16.37 5.39 -22.89
CA TRP A 59 16.94 6.51 -23.65
C TRP A 59 16.21 7.77 -23.19
N GLY A 60 16.94 8.68 -22.61
CA GLY A 60 16.40 9.93 -22.07
C GLY A 60 17.00 11.15 -22.74
N GLU A 61 16.26 12.25 -22.71
CA GLU A 61 16.67 13.55 -23.23
C GLU A 61 17.98 14.07 -22.62
N PHE A 62 18.21 13.78 -21.34
CA PHE A 62 19.39 14.21 -20.59
C PHE A 62 20.38 13.08 -20.28
N GLY A 63 20.21 11.92 -20.89
CA GLY A 63 21.13 10.81 -20.76
C GLY A 63 20.43 9.45 -20.73
N ASN A 64 21.23 8.44 -21.03
CA ASN A 64 20.78 7.07 -21.09
C ASN A 64 21.03 6.37 -19.74
N ARG A 65 20.15 5.43 -19.38
CA ARG A 65 20.24 4.69 -18.12
C ARG A 65 19.84 3.24 -18.32
N TRP A 66 20.54 2.34 -17.66
CA TRP A 66 20.07 0.97 -17.46
C TRP A 66 19.13 0.94 -16.27
N TYR A 67 18.10 0.13 -16.36
CA TYR A 67 17.24 -0.21 -15.23
C TYR A 67 17.54 -1.64 -14.78
N VAL A 68 17.62 -1.86 -13.48
CA VAL A 68 17.66 -3.19 -12.85
C VAL A 68 16.75 -3.16 -11.63
N GLY A 69 15.92 -4.18 -11.51
CA GLY A 69 15.02 -4.32 -10.37
C GLY A 69 14.63 -5.76 -10.15
N GLY A 70 14.11 -6.04 -8.98
CA GLY A 70 13.57 -7.33 -8.62
C GLY A 70 12.45 -7.17 -7.60
N ASP A 71 11.48 -8.07 -7.68
CA ASP A 71 10.42 -8.21 -6.71
C ASP A 71 10.34 -9.64 -6.20
N PHE A 72 10.03 -9.76 -4.92
CA PHE A 72 9.67 -11.02 -4.31
C PHE A 72 8.42 -10.83 -3.47
N SER A 73 7.44 -11.70 -3.63
CA SER A 73 6.27 -11.73 -2.77
C SER A 73 5.90 -13.17 -2.41
N ALA A 74 5.47 -13.37 -1.18
CA ALA A 74 5.03 -14.68 -0.70
C ALA A 74 3.87 -14.53 0.27
N GLY A 75 2.92 -15.47 0.22
CA GLY A 75 1.77 -15.50 1.11
C GLY A 75 1.42 -16.93 1.51
N TYR A 76 1.13 -17.09 2.79
CA TYR A 76 0.87 -18.40 3.40
C TYR A 76 -0.25 -18.31 4.43
N PHE A 77 -1.03 -19.38 4.50
CA PHE A 77 -1.93 -19.64 5.62
C PHE A 77 -1.15 -20.35 6.75
N THR A 78 -1.20 -19.76 7.92
CA THR A 78 -0.61 -20.26 9.15
C THR A 78 -1.70 -20.76 10.10
N SER A 79 -1.32 -21.31 11.26
CA SER A 79 -2.27 -21.70 12.32
C SER A 79 -3.04 -20.54 12.91
N PHE A 80 -2.50 -19.31 12.86
CA PHE A 80 -3.11 -18.09 13.43
C PHE A 80 -3.73 -17.15 12.39
N GLY A 81 -3.59 -17.43 11.10
CA GLY A 81 -4.18 -16.60 10.04
C GLY A 81 -3.42 -16.67 8.74
N TYR A 82 -3.63 -15.69 7.89
CA TYR A 82 -2.91 -15.53 6.63
C TYR A 82 -1.92 -14.38 6.73
N MET A 83 -0.73 -14.56 6.21
CA MET A 83 0.30 -13.54 6.12
C MET A 83 0.88 -13.50 4.70
N ARG A 84 0.96 -12.29 4.16
CA ARG A 84 1.65 -11.99 2.91
C ARG A 84 2.72 -10.94 3.16
N TRP A 85 3.85 -11.10 2.53
CA TRP A 85 4.92 -10.11 2.50
C TRP A 85 5.44 -9.94 1.08
N SER A 86 5.88 -8.74 0.77
CA SER A 86 6.53 -8.42 -0.49
C SER A 86 7.70 -7.47 -0.26
N ILE A 87 8.67 -7.57 -1.12
CA ILE A 87 9.82 -6.66 -1.20
C ILE A 87 10.12 -6.40 -2.65
N GLU A 88 10.29 -5.14 -2.99
CA GLU A 88 10.62 -4.66 -4.32
C GLU A 88 11.80 -3.72 -4.22
N LEU A 89 12.82 -3.94 -5.04
CA LEU A 89 14.01 -3.11 -5.11
C LEU A 89 14.32 -2.83 -6.57
N GLY A 90 14.50 -1.55 -6.91
CA GLY A 90 14.84 -1.16 -8.26
C GLY A 90 15.70 0.09 -8.30
N SER A 91 16.54 0.19 -9.32
CA SER A 91 17.41 1.34 -9.54
C SER A 91 17.70 1.55 -11.00
N TYR A 92 17.89 2.81 -11.35
CA TYR A 92 18.54 3.19 -12.60
C TYR A 92 20.05 3.34 -12.40
N ILE A 93 20.82 2.96 -13.41
CA ILE A 93 22.27 3.09 -13.47
C ILE A 93 22.59 4.00 -14.64
N ASN A 94 23.25 5.11 -14.37
CA ASN A 94 23.64 6.05 -15.42
C ASN A 94 24.76 5.42 -16.27
N THR A 95 24.59 5.43 -17.59
CA THR A 95 25.54 4.81 -18.53
C THR A 95 26.88 5.52 -18.61
N ARG A 96 26.97 6.80 -18.21
CA ARG A 96 28.20 7.60 -18.30
C ARG A 96 29.17 7.38 -17.14
N ASP A 97 28.62 7.31 -15.91
CA ASP A 97 29.45 7.28 -14.68
C ASP A 97 29.19 6.05 -13.81
N GLY A 98 28.25 5.17 -14.22
CA GLY A 98 27.89 3.95 -13.49
C GLY A 98 27.18 4.20 -12.15
N LYS A 99 26.81 5.43 -11.83
CA LYS A 99 26.17 5.74 -10.56
C LYS A 99 24.71 5.31 -10.52
N PHE A 100 24.29 4.83 -9.35
CA PHE A 100 22.89 4.53 -9.07
C PHE A 100 22.08 5.82 -8.99
N TYR A 101 20.90 5.78 -9.57
CA TYR A 101 19.99 6.90 -9.69
C TYR A 101 18.56 6.44 -9.47
N ARG A 102 17.78 7.21 -8.68
CA ARG A 102 16.37 6.92 -8.39
C ARG A 102 16.15 5.50 -7.86
N THR A 103 16.96 5.06 -6.93
CA THR A 103 16.80 3.76 -6.26
C THR A 103 15.55 3.81 -5.37
N ALA A 104 14.76 2.76 -5.42
CA ALA A 104 13.56 2.60 -4.59
C ALA A 104 13.52 1.20 -3.96
N LEU A 105 13.18 1.16 -2.68
CA LEU A 105 12.85 -0.05 -1.93
C LEU A 105 11.43 0.09 -1.41
N VAL A 106 10.59 -0.88 -1.70
CA VAL A 106 9.23 -0.99 -1.16
C VAL A 106 9.07 -2.34 -0.48
N SER A 107 8.56 -2.36 0.73
CA SER A 107 8.31 -3.59 1.47
C SER A 107 6.93 -3.53 2.13
N ASN A 108 6.14 -4.58 1.96
CA ASN A 108 4.81 -4.68 2.52
C ASN A 108 4.64 -5.99 3.30
N ILE A 109 3.95 -5.91 4.43
CA ILE A 109 3.49 -7.06 5.19
C ILE A 109 1.99 -6.87 5.42
N ASN A 110 1.20 -7.85 5.01
CA ASN A 110 -0.24 -7.87 5.22
C ASN A 110 -0.61 -9.13 5.98
N TYR A 111 -1.36 -8.97 7.04
CA TYR A 111 -1.82 -10.07 7.87
C TYR A 111 -3.31 -9.94 8.16
N PHE A 112 -4.01 -11.05 8.14
CA PHE A 112 -5.32 -11.17 8.78
C PHE A 112 -5.43 -12.45 9.60
N SER A 113 -6.07 -12.35 10.75
CA SER A 113 -6.25 -13.48 11.67
C SER A 113 -7.22 -14.52 11.12
N ASN A 114 -7.20 -15.72 11.69
CA ASN A 114 -8.34 -16.62 11.57
C ASN A 114 -9.61 -15.91 12.08
N LEU A 115 -10.76 -16.40 11.65
CA LEU A 115 -12.04 -15.89 12.13
C LEU A 115 -12.23 -16.36 13.58
N LEU A 116 -12.23 -15.38 14.49
CA LEU A 116 -12.38 -15.58 15.92
C LEU A 116 -13.83 -15.44 16.36
N GLY A 117 -14.15 -15.99 17.52
CA GLY A 117 -15.46 -15.85 18.15
C GLY A 117 -16.36 -17.08 18.00
N THR A 118 -17.02 -17.43 19.09
CA THR A 118 -18.06 -18.45 19.19
C THR A 118 -19.44 -17.78 19.13
N GLY A 119 -20.36 -18.31 18.36
CA GLY A 119 -21.69 -17.75 18.25
C GLY A 119 -21.88 -16.80 17.06
N ARG A 120 -22.80 -15.84 17.22
CA ARG A 120 -23.28 -14.98 16.13
C ARG A 120 -22.34 -13.83 15.76
N TYR A 121 -21.45 -13.42 16.67
CA TYR A 121 -20.45 -12.37 16.44
C TYR A 121 -19.13 -13.02 16.01
N LYS A 122 -18.57 -12.53 14.95
CA LYS A 122 -17.27 -12.99 14.44
C LYS A 122 -16.30 -11.82 14.44
N VAL A 123 -15.05 -12.08 14.78
CA VAL A 123 -14.02 -11.07 14.88
C VAL A 123 -12.83 -11.44 13.99
N ARG A 124 -12.27 -10.46 13.33
CA ARG A 124 -11.05 -10.60 12.54
C ARG A 124 -10.13 -9.42 12.80
N GLN A 125 -8.86 -9.70 12.98
CA GLN A 125 -7.80 -8.72 13.09
C GLN A 125 -7.07 -8.59 11.77
N PHE A 126 -6.83 -7.35 11.33
CA PHE A 126 -6.00 -7.00 10.18
C PHE A 126 -4.81 -6.18 10.65
N LEU A 127 -3.63 -6.49 10.14
CA LEU A 127 -2.41 -5.73 10.36
C LEU A 127 -1.72 -5.52 9.01
N ASN A 128 -1.34 -4.28 8.72
CA ASN A 128 -0.56 -3.98 7.53
C ASN A 128 0.64 -3.12 7.93
N PHE A 129 1.80 -3.41 7.32
CA PHE A 129 3.00 -2.63 7.44
C PHE A 129 3.51 -2.33 6.04
N ASN A 130 3.80 -1.06 5.79
CA ASN A 130 4.40 -0.59 4.55
C ASN A 130 5.66 0.19 4.89
N TYR A 131 6.76 -0.17 4.26
CA TYR A 131 7.99 0.59 4.31
C TYR A 131 8.44 0.93 2.90
N THR A 132 8.67 2.21 2.65
CA THR A 132 9.17 2.70 1.37
C THR A 132 10.36 3.62 1.61
N ARG A 133 11.43 3.43 0.84
CA ARG A 133 12.62 4.27 0.90
C ARG A 133 13.19 4.52 -0.49
N GLY A 134 13.58 5.77 -0.72
CA GLY A 134 14.31 6.20 -1.91
C GLY A 134 15.72 6.67 -1.59
N TRP A 135 16.64 6.41 -2.53
CA TRP A 135 18.00 6.92 -2.51
C TRP A 135 18.35 7.55 -3.84
N ASN A 136 19.29 8.49 -3.83
CA ASN A 136 19.81 9.13 -5.03
C ASN A 136 18.67 9.67 -5.93
N ARG A 137 17.66 10.27 -5.29
CA ARG A 137 16.52 10.87 -5.96
C ARG A 137 16.76 12.37 -6.12
N LEU A 138 16.12 12.95 -7.13
CA LEU A 138 16.15 14.38 -7.33
C LEU A 138 15.27 15.09 -6.29
N ASP A 139 15.65 16.31 -5.98
CA ASP A 139 14.82 17.18 -5.16
C ASP A 139 13.52 17.52 -5.91
N GLY A 140 12.41 17.49 -5.21
CA GLY A 140 11.12 17.87 -5.74
C GLY A 140 9.95 17.03 -5.23
N PHE A 141 8.78 17.61 -5.27
CA PHE A 141 7.53 17.01 -4.79
C PHE A 141 7.23 15.62 -5.38
N ARG A 142 7.54 15.42 -6.68
CA ARG A 142 7.25 14.14 -7.36
C ARG A 142 8.31 13.06 -7.12
N GLU A 143 9.41 13.41 -6.55
CA GLU A 143 10.49 12.50 -6.14
C GLU A 143 10.46 12.19 -4.65
N SER A 144 9.47 12.73 -3.94
CA SER A 144 9.21 12.50 -2.51
C SER A 144 7.98 11.60 -2.34
N ILE A 145 7.96 10.84 -1.25
CA ILE A 145 6.81 10.03 -0.83
C ILE A 145 6.01 10.74 0.24
N GLY A 146 4.70 10.50 0.24
CA GLY A 146 3.76 11.00 1.23
C GLY A 146 2.88 9.89 1.82
N PHE A 147 1.98 10.23 2.71
CA PHE A 147 0.94 9.32 3.21
C PHE A 147 -0.23 9.27 2.21
N VAL A 148 -0.05 8.53 1.12
CA VAL A 148 -1.02 8.42 0.03
C VAL A 148 -1.42 6.96 -0.22
N ASP A 149 -2.53 6.77 -0.89
CA ASP A 149 -3.05 5.46 -1.32
C ASP A 149 -3.12 4.42 -0.19
N GLU A 150 -2.50 3.28 -0.36
CA GLU A 150 -2.54 2.17 0.61
C GLU A 150 -1.77 2.47 1.92
N ALA A 151 -0.82 3.39 1.87
CA ALA A 151 -0.06 3.85 3.03
C ALA A 151 -0.61 5.14 3.64
N ARG A 152 -1.90 5.42 3.46
CA ARG A 152 -2.58 6.58 4.03
C ARG A 152 -2.94 6.31 5.49
N LEU A 153 -2.62 7.27 6.35
CA LEU A 153 -3.11 7.27 7.74
C LEU A 153 -4.56 7.76 7.76
N ARG A 154 -5.44 6.94 8.30
CA ARG A 154 -6.88 7.25 8.41
C ARG A 154 -7.08 8.39 9.42
N GLY A 155 -7.78 9.44 9.02
CA GLY A 155 -8.03 10.60 9.87
C GLY A 155 -6.93 11.66 9.84
N LEU A 156 -5.88 11.53 9.03
CA LEU A 156 -4.87 12.55 8.83
C LEU A 156 -5.07 13.23 7.46
N ARG A 157 -5.05 14.57 7.46
CA ARG A 157 -5.13 15.42 6.25
C ARG A 157 -3.84 16.19 5.94
N GLU A 158 -2.76 15.83 6.57
CA GLU A 158 -1.50 16.56 6.39
C GLU A 158 -0.72 16.02 5.20
N ASP A 159 -0.36 16.91 4.27
CA ASP A 159 0.56 16.61 3.19
C ASP A 159 1.99 16.70 3.71
N VAL A 160 2.55 15.56 4.06
CA VAL A 160 3.93 15.42 4.53
C VAL A 160 4.69 14.57 3.55
N TYR A 161 5.89 15.03 3.22
CA TYR A 161 6.75 14.39 2.24
C TYR A 161 8.13 14.07 2.80
N GLY A 162 8.73 13.00 2.31
CA GLY A 162 10.07 12.57 2.70
C GLY A 162 10.69 11.60 1.70
N CYS A 163 11.91 11.17 1.98
CA CYS A 163 12.61 10.15 1.21
C CYS A 163 12.34 8.73 1.71
N HIS A 164 11.80 8.60 2.92
CA HIS A 164 11.36 7.32 3.45
C HIS A 164 10.11 7.46 4.33
N ARG A 165 9.34 6.40 4.37
CA ARG A 165 8.07 6.29 5.08
C ARG A 165 7.93 4.89 5.66
N LEU A 166 7.49 4.81 6.91
CA LEU A 166 7.00 3.58 7.55
C LEU A 166 5.57 3.81 8.00
N VAL A 167 4.67 2.92 7.62
CA VAL A 167 3.27 2.94 8.05
C VAL A 167 2.90 1.58 8.62
N GLY A 168 2.29 1.58 9.79
CA GLY A 168 1.67 0.43 10.40
C GLY A 168 0.18 0.70 10.63
N THR A 169 -0.69 -0.19 10.17
CA THR A 169 -2.13 -0.09 10.39
C THR A 169 -2.65 -1.33 11.10
N SER A 170 -3.51 -1.12 12.07
CA SER A 170 -4.18 -2.17 12.82
C SER A 170 -5.68 -1.93 12.77
N GLU A 171 -6.44 -2.97 12.46
CA GLU A 171 -7.90 -2.89 12.40
C GLU A 171 -8.52 -4.17 12.95
N THR A 172 -9.39 -4.01 13.95
CA THR A 172 -10.21 -5.10 14.50
C THR A 172 -11.63 -4.94 14.00
N VAL A 173 -12.11 -5.91 13.21
CA VAL A 173 -13.47 -5.91 12.65
C VAL A 173 -14.34 -6.90 13.39
N VAL A 174 -15.48 -6.44 13.87
CA VAL A 174 -16.54 -7.25 14.49
C VAL A 174 -17.70 -7.36 13.51
N PHE A 175 -17.90 -8.53 12.95
CA PHE A 175 -19.01 -8.85 12.09
C PHE A 175 -20.24 -9.17 12.93
N THR A 176 -21.27 -8.35 12.80
CA THR A 176 -22.49 -8.49 13.59
C THR A 176 -23.50 -9.43 12.89
N PRO A 177 -24.39 -10.08 13.63
CA PRO A 177 -25.48 -10.88 13.03
C PRO A 177 -26.63 -10.03 12.48
N TRP A 178 -26.53 -8.71 12.60
CA TRP A 178 -27.62 -7.79 12.26
C TRP A 178 -27.83 -7.73 10.76
N LYS A 179 -29.06 -8.02 10.36
CA LYS A 179 -29.54 -7.87 9.00
C LYS A 179 -30.84 -7.04 9.04
N ILE A 180 -30.80 -5.84 8.48
CA ILE A 180 -31.92 -4.92 8.44
C ILE A 180 -32.17 -4.56 6.97
N HIS A 181 -33.32 -4.93 6.41
CA HIS A 181 -33.66 -4.66 5.01
C HIS A 181 -32.54 -5.02 4.03
N GLU A 182 -31.98 -6.24 4.13
CA GLU A 182 -30.87 -6.76 3.31
C GLU A 182 -29.50 -6.05 3.55
N PHE A 183 -29.41 -5.11 4.50
CA PHE A 183 -28.16 -4.52 4.91
C PHE A 183 -27.52 -5.28 6.07
N ARG A 184 -26.23 -5.61 5.91
CA ARG A 184 -25.38 -6.19 6.95
C ARG A 184 -24.41 -5.16 7.48
N PHE A 185 -24.09 -5.30 8.75
CA PHE A 185 -23.27 -4.33 9.48
C PHE A 185 -22.01 -4.98 10.05
N ALA A 186 -20.87 -4.32 9.91
CA ALA A 186 -19.66 -4.61 10.67
C ALA A 186 -19.20 -3.35 11.39
N MET A 187 -18.82 -3.51 12.63
CA MET A 187 -18.15 -2.45 13.39
C MET A 187 -16.64 -2.68 13.36
N TYR A 188 -15.87 -1.64 13.35
CA TYR A 188 -14.42 -1.78 13.46
C TYR A 188 -13.79 -0.67 14.27
N GLY A 189 -12.69 -1.01 14.94
CA GLY A 189 -11.77 -0.08 15.55
C GLY A 189 -10.44 -0.12 14.80
N PHE A 190 -9.75 1.01 14.69
CA PHE A 190 -8.46 1.08 14.04
C PHE A 190 -7.45 1.94 14.80
N ALA A 191 -6.19 1.62 14.60
CA ALA A 191 -5.04 2.43 15.03
C ALA A 191 -3.99 2.41 13.93
N ASP A 192 -3.55 3.58 13.49
CA ASP A 192 -2.55 3.74 12.46
C ASP A 192 -1.35 4.52 13.01
N LEU A 193 -0.16 4.09 12.64
CA LEU A 193 1.11 4.72 13.00
C LEU A 193 1.89 5.03 11.72
N GLY A 194 2.53 6.19 11.67
CA GLY A 194 3.33 6.61 10.53
C GLY A 194 4.60 7.34 10.95
N LEU A 195 5.68 7.04 10.27
CA LEU A 195 6.95 7.78 10.33
C LEU A 195 7.31 8.21 8.91
N ILE A 196 7.67 9.45 8.73
CA ILE A 196 8.06 10.00 7.43
C ILE A 196 9.10 11.10 7.59
N GLY A 197 10.06 11.14 6.69
CA GLY A 197 11.08 12.19 6.67
C GLY A 197 12.28 11.88 5.77
N ASN A 198 13.36 12.61 6.00
CA ASN A 198 14.59 12.56 5.22
C ASN A 198 15.81 12.08 6.03
N ASP A 199 15.68 11.98 7.35
CA ASP A 199 16.79 11.57 8.21
C ASP A 199 17.13 10.09 7.98
N MET A 200 18.41 9.76 7.99
CA MET A 200 18.90 8.37 7.93
C MET A 200 18.43 7.54 9.12
N ASN A 201 18.29 8.17 10.28
CA ASN A 201 17.70 7.56 11.46
C ASN A 201 16.17 7.59 11.36
N LEU A 202 15.55 6.42 11.21
CA LEU A 202 14.10 6.31 11.06
C LEU A 202 13.33 7.02 12.18
N PHE A 203 13.80 6.92 13.42
CA PHE A 203 13.18 7.51 14.61
C PHE A 203 13.46 9.01 14.80
N GLY A 204 14.37 9.60 14.02
CA GLY A 204 14.61 11.05 13.96
C GLY A 204 13.59 11.81 13.10
N ASN A 205 12.66 11.11 12.47
CA ASN A 205 11.69 11.69 11.56
C ASN A 205 10.35 11.98 12.24
N ARG A 206 9.45 12.64 11.50
CA ARG A 206 8.12 13.03 12.01
C ARG A 206 7.27 11.78 12.25
N PHE A 207 6.72 11.69 13.46
CA PHE A 207 5.84 10.62 13.88
C PHE A 207 4.38 11.08 13.88
N PHE A 208 3.51 10.23 13.36
CA PHE A 208 2.07 10.42 13.30
C PHE A 208 1.36 9.20 13.85
N SER A 209 0.27 9.44 14.57
CA SER A 209 -0.60 8.37 15.04
C SER A 209 -2.06 8.79 14.99
N THR A 210 -2.92 7.87 14.61
CA THR A 210 -4.36 8.08 14.56
C THR A 210 -5.08 6.88 15.14
N ILE A 211 -6.22 7.12 15.75
CA ILE A 211 -7.13 6.08 16.23
C ILE A 211 -8.56 6.42 15.82
N GLY A 212 -9.40 5.41 15.73
CA GLY A 212 -10.81 5.65 15.45
C GLY A 212 -11.66 4.39 15.42
N VAL A 213 -12.91 4.62 15.15
CA VAL A 213 -13.94 3.59 15.00
C VAL A 213 -14.76 3.83 13.74
N GLY A 214 -15.40 2.79 13.26
CA GLY A 214 -16.28 2.93 12.11
C GLY A 214 -17.28 1.80 11.97
N VAL A 215 -18.17 1.98 11.01
CA VAL A 215 -19.20 1.01 10.62
C VAL A 215 -19.11 0.79 9.13
N ARG A 216 -19.08 -0.46 8.72
CA ARG A 216 -19.23 -0.91 7.33
C ARG A 216 -20.64 -1.43 7.12
N ILE A 217 -21.29 -0.94 6.07
CA ILE A 217 -22.66 -1.29 5.70
C ILE A 217 -22.64 -1.87 4.29
N LYS A 218 -23.07 -3.09 4.14
CA LYS A 218 -23.15 -3.80 2.85
C LYS A 218 -24.54 -4.32 2.59
N ASN A 219 -25.11 -4.00 1.44
CA ASN A 219 -26.31 -4.65 0.94
C ASN A 219 -25.91 -5.86 0.08
N GLU A 220 -26.49 -7.02 0.34
CA GLU A 220 -26.16 -8.27 -0.35
C GLU A 220 -26.71 -8.31 -1.78
N ASN A 221 -27.80 -7.61 -2.05
CA ASN A 221 -28.52 -7.63 -3.33
C ASN A 221 -28.12 -6.49 -4.27
N LEU A 222 -27.41 -5.48 -3.76
CA LEU A 222 -27.00 -4.33 -4.55
C LEU A 222 -25.54 -4.44 -4.99
N VAL A 223 -25.28 -4.07 -6.23
CA VAL A 223 -23.95 -4.05 -6.83
C VAL A 223 -23.07 -2.94 -6.22
N PHE A 224 -23.63 -2.08 -5.38
CA PHE A 224 -22.89 -1.00 -4.73
C PHE A 224 -21.77 -1.53 -3.82
N GLY A 225 -20.69 -0.78 -3.76
CA GLY A 225 -19.60 -1.00 -2.82
C GLY A 225 -20.07 -0.96 -1.36
N THR A 226 -19.20 -1.38 -0.46
CA THR A 226 -19.46 -1.28 0.98
C THR A 226 -19.41 0.20 1.39
N ILE A 227 -20.47 0.71 2.00
CA ILE A 227 -20.48 2.05 2.60
C ILE A 227 -19.67 1.97 3.90
N ASN A 228 -18.69 2.84 4.04
CA ASN A 228 -17.82 2.92 5.19
C ASN A 228 -17.96 4.30 5.84
N ILE A 229 -18.42 4.31 7.09
CA ILE A 229 -18.56 5.52 7.90
C ILE A 229 -17.56 5.39 9.04
N ARG A 230 -16.65 6.36 9.21
CA ARG A 230 -15.66 6.34 10.26
C ARG A 230 -15.53 7.67 10.97
N LEU A 231 -15.16 7.57 12.24
CA LEU A 231 -14.74 8.65 13.10
C LEU A 231 -13.30 8.36 13.53
N GLY A 232 -12.41 9.31 13.35
CA GLY A 232 -10.99 9.15 13.71
C GLY A 232 -10.40 10.43 14.25
N ILE A 233 -9.41 10.30 15.11
CA ILE A 233 -8.65 11.41 15.66
C ILE A 233 -7.16 11.17 15.47
N ALA A 234 -6.41 12.23 15.19
CA ALA A 234 -4.95 12.20 15.22
C ALA A 234 -4.46 12.48 16.63
N LEU A 235 -3.51 11.69 17.12
CA LEU A 235 -2.99 11.76 18.49
C LEU A 235 -1.66 12.48 18.57
N SER A 236 -0.98 12.77 17.46
CA SER A 236 0.38 13.29 17.43
C SER A 236 0.49 14.68 16.83
N GLY A 237 1.25 15.57 17.48
CA GLY A 237 1.72 16.86 17.00
C GLY A 237 0.65 17.77 16.42
N ASP A 238 0.95 18.42 15.31
CA ASP A 238 0.03 19.30 14.58
C ASP A 238 -1.17 18.56 13.95
N GLY A 239 -1.18 17.24 14.03
CA GLY A 239 -2.24 16.38 13.50
C GLY A 239 -3.63 16.69 14.07
N PHE A 240 -3.74 17.16 15.33
CA PHE A 240 -5.03 17.56 15.91
C PHE A 240 -5.72 18.70 15.14
N ARG A 241 -4.98 19.59 14.53
CA ARG A 241 -5.53 20.71 13.75
C ARG A 241 -5.96 20.31 12.33
N LYS A 242 -5.40 19.20 11.82
CA LYS A 242 -5.61 18.74 10.44
C LYS A 242 -6.23 17.33 10.38
N ALA A 243 -6.88 16.90 11.45
CA ALA A 243 -7.55 15.62 11.49
C ALA A 243 -8.83 15.59 10.67
N ASP A 244 -9.06 14.49 10.00
CA ASP A 244 -10.33 14.18 9.31
C ASP A 244 -11.22 13.37 10.26
N TYR A 245 -11.90 14.08 11.16
CA TYR A 245 -12.69 13.46 12.24
C TYR A 245 -13.83 12.59 11.73
N PHE A 246 -14.43 12.96 10.61
CA PHE A 246 -15.57 12.25 10.02
C PHE A 246 -15.33 12.00 8.54
N HIS A 247 -15.52 10.75 8.11
CA HIS A 247 -15.33 10.37 6.72
C HIS A 247 -16.38 9.34 6.29
N ILE A 248 -16.99 9.60 5.13
CA ILE A 248 -17.86 8.63 4.45
C ILE A 248 -17.21 8.27 3.12
N SER A 249 -17.05 7.00 2.85
CA SER A 249 -16.54 6.49 1.58
C SER A 249 -17.33 5.27 1.12
N SER A 250 -17.38 5.06 -0.18
CA SER A 250 -17.78 3.80 -0.75
C SER A 250 -16.53 3.00 -1.09
N GLU A 251 -16.30 1.93 -0.37
CA GLU A 251 -15.19 1.02 -0.65
C GLU A 251 -15.64 -0.01 -1.68
N GLN A 252 -15.03 0.02 -2.86
CA GLN A 252 -15.13 -1.08 -3.80
C GLN A 252 -14.25 -2.23 -3.32
N ARG A 253 -14.68 -3.45 -3.61
CA ARG A 253 -13.86 -4.62 -3.36
C ARG A 253 -12.53 -4.46 -4.12
N LYS A 254 -11.44 -4.44 -3.40
CA LYS A 254 -10.12 -4.51 -4.05
C LYS A 254 -9.97 -5.88 -4.69
N ASP A 255 -9.44 -5.92 -5.90
CA ASP A 255 -9.11 -7.18 -6.53
C ASP A 255 -8.16 -7.98 -5.63
N PRO A 256 -8.40 -9.30 -5.49
CA PRO A 256 -7.52 -10.11 -4.68
C PRO A 256 -6.11 -10.04 -5.23
N LEU A 257 -5.16 -9.83 -4.34
CA LEU A 257 -3.74 -9.80 -4.70
C LEU A 257 -3.34 -11.10 -5.40
N ARG A 258 -2.79 -10.99 -6.60
CA ARG A 258 -2.38 -12.11 -7.44
C ARG A 258 -0.86 -12.30 -7.40
N TYR A 259 -0.41 -13.52 -7.67
CA TYR A 259 1.00 -13.86 -7.80
C TYR A 259 1.43 -13.98 -9.27
N ILE A 260 0.52 -13.80 -10.20
CA ILE A 260 0.84 -13.79 -11.64
C ILE A 260 1.74 -12.58 -11.91
N PRO A 261 2.85 -12.74 -12.65
CA PRO A 261 3.71 -11.62 -13.03
C PRO A 261 2.92 -10.59 -13.84
N GLU A 262 3.13 -9.33 -13.51
CA GLU A 262 2.57 -8.20 -14.22
C GLU A 262 3.50 -7.74 -15.34
N GLN A 263 3.05 -6.75 -16.11
CA GLN A 263 3.87 -6.14 -17.14
C GLN A 263 5.16 -5.58 -16.56
N ALA A 264 6.27 -5.73 -17.32
CA ALA A 264 7.57 -5.18 -16.91
C ALA A 264 7.48 -3.67 -16.66
N ALA A 265 7.74 -3.27 -15.42
CA ALA A 265 7.72 -1.87 -14.99
C ALA A 265 8.82 -1.60 -13.98
N PRO A 266 9.27 -0.34 -13.84
CA PRO A 266 10.11 0.06 -12.71
C PRO A 266 9.32 -0.05 -11.40
N VAL A 267 10.03 -0.30 -10.29
CA VAL A 267 9.44 -0.28 -8.95
C VAL A 267 8.77 1.07 -8.68
N ASP A 268 7.51 1.04 -8.28
CA ASP A 268 6.77 2.25 -7.92
C ASP A 268 7.23 2.74 -6.56
N TYR A 269 7.61 4.01 -6.51
CA TYR A 269 8.16 4.66 -5.31
C TYR A 269 7.07 5.37 -4.47
N ARG A 270 5.83 5.33 -4.85
CA ARG A 270 4.74 6.11 -4.22
C ARG A 270 3.90 5.34 -3.22
#